data_45f34c37a566f0e1db5f32e95c52c5df
#
_entry.id   45f34c37a566f0e1db5f32e95c52c5df
#
_cell.length_a   1.000
_cell.length_b   1.000
_cell.length_c   1.000
_cell.angle_alpha   90.00
_cell.angle_beta   90.00
_cell.angle_gamma   90.00
#
_symmetry.space_group_name_H-M   'P 1'
#
loop_
_entity.id
_entity.type
_entity.pdbx_description
1 polymer ?
#
loop_
_entity_poly.entity_id
_entity_poly.type
_entity_poly.pdbx_seq_one_letter_code
_entity_poly.pdbx_strand_id
1 'polypeptide(L)'
;MKKIKQFSQIILIAIILSSCKTSINKGYPTINLEENINENAPSEKKIMEINFSCGEEGISEYLDDGWIIKKEDSKEKICTWKSVPATKDCDMEKDKGCKITKPDKIGEEKIYLLEK
;
A
#
# COMPACT_ATOMS: atom_id res chain seq x y z
N MET A 1 49.28 -9.71 10.70
CA MET A 1 48.99 -8.48 9.96
C MET A 1 47.57 -8.39 9.36
N LYS A 2 46.76 -9.43 9.41
CA LYS A 2 45.40 -9.39 8.84
C LYS A 2 44.31 -8.87 9.77
N LYS A 3 44.61 -8.65 11.06
CA LYS A 3 43.59 -8.26 12.05
C LYS A 3 43.39 -6.74 12.21
N ILE A 4 44.25 -5.92 11.65
CA ILE A 4 44.17 -4.47 11.82
C ILE A 4 43.25 -3.81 10.82
N LYS A 5 42.99 -4.45 9.65
CA LYS A 5 42.08 -3.89 8.66
C LYS A 5 40.59 -3.97 8.97
N GLN A 6 40.20 -4.87 9.87
CA GLN A 6 38.76 -5.00 10.22
C GLN A 6 38.31 -3.97 11.25
N PHE A 7 39.20 -3.50 12.12
CA PHE A 7 38.84 -2.49 13.10
C PHE A 7 38.61 -1.09 12.50
N SER A 8 39.32 -0.80 11.42
CA SER A 8 39.17 0.50 10.73
C SER A 8 37.80 0.62 10.03
N GLN A 9 37.24 -0.47 9.53
CA GLN A 9 35.94 -0.44 8.85
C GLN A 9 34.77 -0.29 9.84
N ILE A 10 34.89 -0.86 11.02
CA ILE A 10 33.83 -0.76 12.03
C ILE A 10 33.73 0.66 12.59
N ILE A 11 34.86 1.32 12.75
CA ILE A 11 34.92 2.72 13.22
C ILE A 11 34.30 3.67 12.19
N LEU A 12 34.53 3.44 10.89
CA LEU A 12 33.96 4.23 9.82
C LEU A 12 32.43 4.10 9.74
N ILE A 13 31.90 2.91 9.96
CA ILE A 13 30.44 2.67 9.96
C ILE A 13 29.78 3.37 11.17
N ALA A 14 30.42 3.37 12.32
CA ALA A 14 29.92 4.04 13.51
C ALA A 14 29.85 5.58 13.34
N ILE A 15 30.79 6.18 12.62
CA ILE A 15 30.81 7.62 12.34
C ILE A 15 29.70 8.02 11.38
N ILE A 16 29.40 7.18 10.38
CA ILE A 16 28.33 7.45 9.42
C ILE A 16 26.95 7.38 10.10
N LEU A 17 26.75 6.45 11.03
CA LEU A 17 25.50 6.32 11.77
C LEU A 17 25.27 7.47 12.77
N SER A 18 26.31 8.08 13.30
CA SER A 18 26.16 9.22 14.21
C SER A 18 25.88 10.54 13.48
N SER A 19 26.28 10.69 12.24
CA SER A 19 25.98 11.90 11.47
C SER A 19 24.53 11.95 10.95
N CYS A 20 23.85 10.83 10.85
CA CYS A 20 22.44 10.80 10.49
C CYS A 20 21.50 11.28 11.62
N LYS A 21 21.93 11.28 12.86
CA LYS A 21 21.09 11.70 14.00
C LYS A 21 21.02 13.22 14.20
N THR A 22 21.93 13.97 13.62
CA THR A 22 22.04 15.42 13.83
C THR A 22 21.25 16.25 12.82
N SER A 23 20.79 15.68 11.73
CA SER A 23 20.07 16.44 10.70
C SER A 23 18.55 16.56 10.95
N ILE A 24 17.99 15.87 11.94
CA ILE A 24 16.54 15.84 12.17
C ILE A 24 16.05 17.00 13.05
N ASN A 25 16.95 17.69 13.75
CA ASN A 25 16.56 18.71 14.73
C ASN A 25 16.77 20.17 14.28
N LYS A 26 16.97 20.42 13.02
CA LYS A 26 17.06 21.79 12.53
C LYS A 26 15.76 22.21 11.87
N GLY A 27 14.92 22.90 12.63
CA GLY A 27 13.99 23.81 12.01
C GLY A 27 12.50 23.65 12.31
N TYR A 28 12.14 23.04 13.42
CA TYR A 28 10.78 23.29 13.93
C TYR A 28 10.85 24.36 14.99
N PRO A 29 10.19 25.52 14.78
CA PRO A 29 9.98 26.43 15.88
C PRO A 29 9.22 25.64 16.94
N THR A 30 9.78 25.54 18.12
CA THR A 30 9.03 25.19 19.31
C THR A 30 7.90 26.22 19.45
N ILE A 31 6.75 25.87 18.92
CA ILE A 31 5.55 26.57 19.27
C ILE A 31 5.30 26.12 20.70
N ASN A 32 5.62 27.00 21.63
CA ASN A 32 5.10 26.90 22.97
C ASN A 32 3.60 27.03 22.85
N LEU A 33 2.93 25.91 22.66
CA LEU A 33 1.52 25.78 22.93
C LEU A 33 1.38 25.73 24.45
N GLU A 34 1.49 26.93 25.06
CA GLU A 34 0.89 27.11 26.36
C GLU A 34 -0.61 26.81 26.25
N GLU A 35 -0.93 25.61 26.74
CA GLU A 35 -2.05 25.36 27.57
C GLU A 35 -3.36 26.13 27.21
N ASN A 36 -4.05 25.57 26.23
CA ASN A 36 -5.50 25.52 26.30
C ASN A 36 -5.88 24.08 25.95
N ILE A 37 -5.83 23.22 26.94
CA ILE A 37 -6.52 21.94 26.91
C ILE A 37 -8.01 22.29 27.00
N ASN A 38 -8.56 22.68 25.87
CA ASN A 38 -9.98 22.67 25.68
C ASN A 38 -10.35 21.20 25.46
N GLU A 39 -10.89 20.55 26.47
CA GLU A 39 -11.32 19.12 26.47
C GLU A 39 -12.40 18.82 25.42
N ASN A 40 -12.67 19.71 24.50
CA ASN A 40 -13.59 19.59 23.39
C ASN A 40 -12.89 19.70 22.04
N ALA A 41 -11.66 19.21 21.91
CA ALA A 41 -11.10 18.97 20.59
C ALA A 41 -11.96 17.86 19.93
N PRO A 42 -12.61 18.12 18.77
CA PRO A 42 -13.31 17.06 18.05
C PRO A 42 -12.27 15.99 17.74
N SER A 43 -12.52 14.77 18.19
CA SER A 43 -11.69 13.64 17.84
C SER A 43 -11.58 13.62 16.31
N GLU A 44 -10.37 13.77 15.79
CA GLU A 44 -10.16 13.74 14.34
C GLU A 44 -10.65 12.41 13.82
N LYS A 45 -11.76 12.44 13.12
CA LYS A 45 -12.30 11.26 12.47
C LYS A 45 -11.37 10.85 11.37
N LYS A 46 -10.84 9.65 11.47
CA LYS A 46 -10.05 9.05 10.41
C LYS A 46 -10.97 8.39 9.39
N ILE A 47 -10.79 8.70 8.13
CA ILE A 47 -11.55 8.11 7.03
C ILE A 47 -10.56 7.38 6.12
N MET A 48 -10.91 6.17 5.72
CA MET A 48 -10.10 5.35 4.83
C MET A 48 -11.00 4.62 3.83
N GLU A 49 -10.57 4.56 2.58
CA GLU A 49 -11.18 3.74 1.55
C GLU A 49 -10.32 2.51 1.27
N ILE A 50 -10.93 1.35 1.27
CA ILE A 50 -10.29 0.07 0.93
C ILE A 50 -11.13 -0.67 -0.11
N ASN A 51 -10.48 -1.48 -0.90
CA ASN A 51 -11.14 -2.30 -1.92
C ASN A 51 -10.61 -3.73 -1.89
N PHE A 52 -11.52 -4.66 -2.14
CA PHE A 52 -11.24 -6.08 -2.31
C PHE A 52 -11.79 -6.54 -3.66
N SER A 53 -11.02 -7.27 -4.39
CA SER A 53 -11.36 -7.67 -5.76
C SER A 53 -11.35 -9.18 -5.91
N CYS A 54 -12.23 -9.69 -6.77
CA CYS A 54 -12.12 -11.07 -7.25
C CYS A 54 -12.15 -12.15 -6.16
N GLY A 55 -12.94 -11.94 -5.11
CA GLY A 55 -13.06 -12.88 -4.00
C GLY A 55 -12.03 -12.70 -2.91
N GLU A 56 -11.23 -11.63 -2.95
CA GLU A 56 -10.41 -11.23 -1.79
C GLU A 56 -11.31 -10.85 -0.63
N GLU A 57 -10.93 -11.26 0.56
CA GLU A 57 -11.61 -10.95 1.81
C GLU A 57 -10.59 -10.41 2.82
N GLY A 58 -10.98 -9.49 3.65
CA GLY A 58 -10.07 -8.87 4.61
C GLY A 58 -10.71 -7.76 5.44
N ILE A 59 -12.01 -7.50 5.21
CA ILE A 59 -12.72 -6.44 5.95
C ILE A 59 -12.77 -6.71 7.46
N SER A 60 -12.78 -7.97 7.87
CA SER A 60 -12.84 -8.37 9.28
C SER A 60 -11.66 -7.83 10.09
N GLU A 61 -10.46 -7.77 9.53
CA GLU A 61 -9.28 -7.24 10.20
C GLU A 61 -9.44 -5.76 10.58
N TYR A 62 -10.07 -4.99 9.70
CA TYR A 62 -10.34 -3.57 9.95
C TYR A 62 -11.45 -3.38 11.00
N LEU A 63 -12.49 -4.22 10.97
CA LEU A 63 -13.56 -4.17 11.97
C LEU A 63 -13.03 -4.54 13.35
N ASP A 64 -12.16 -5.55 13.45
CA ASP A 64 -11.51 -5.96 14.69
C ASP A 64 -10.59 -4.87 15.25
N ASP A 65 -9.98 -4.06 14.36
CA ASP A 65 -9.17 -2.88 14.71
C ASP A 65 -10.01 -1.63 15.08
N GLY A 66 -11.33 -1.75 15.06
CA GLY A 66 -12.25 -0.70 15.50
C GLY A 66 -12.74 0.25 14.38
N TRP A 67 -12.53 -0.09 13.12
CA TRP A 67 -13.10 0.64 12.00
C TRP A 67 -14.57 0.32 11.80
N ILE A 68 -15.34 1.30 11.38
CA ILE A 68 -16.78 1.18 11.11
C ILE A 68 -17.02 1.41 9.63
N ILE A 69 -17.81 0.55 9.01
CA ILE A 69 -18.21 0.71 7.61
C ILE A 69 -19.24 1.83 7.52
N LYS A 70 -18.93 2.89 6.78
CA LYS A 70 -19.82 4.01 6.49
C LYS A 70 -20.54 3.83 5.17
N LYS A 71 -19.87 3.24 4.21
CA LYS A 71 -20.42 3.01 2.87
C LYS A 71 -19.81 1.73 2.29
N GLU A 72 -20.62 1.00 1.57
CA GLU A 72 -20.22 -0.16 0.78
C GLU A 72 -20.76 0.02 -0.64
N ASP A 73 -19.87 -0.10 -1.62
CA ASP A 73 -20.19 -0.11 -3.03
C ASP A 73 -19.60 -1.36 -3.67
N SER A 74 -20.17 -1.79 -4.78
CA SER A 74 -19.61 -2.85 -5.58
C SER A 74 -19.69 -2.54 -7.08
N LYS A 75 -18.71 -3.03 -7.83
CA LYS A 75 -18.66 -2.91 -9.27
C LYS A 75 -18.06 -4.16 -9.90
N GLU A 76 -18.42 -4.42 -11.14
CA GLU A 76 -17.79 -5.50 -11.90
C GLU A 76 -16.31 -5.21 -12.16
N LYS A 77 -15.50 -6.25 -12.08
CA LYS A 77 -14.07 -6.22 -12.39
C LYS A 77 -13.64 -7.47 -13.13
N ILE A 78 -12.80 -7.28 -14.13
CA ILE A 78 -12.18 -8.41 -14.83
C ILE A 78 -11.08 -8.97 -13.92
N CYS A 79 -11.22 -10.22 -13.52
CA CYS A 79 -10.32 -10.90 -12.61
C CYS A 79 -9.18 -11.59 -13.33
N THR A 80 -9.46 -12.23 -14.45
CA THR A 80 -8.46 -12.90 -15.27
C THR A 80 -8.70 -12.63 -16.75
N TRP A 81 -7.61 -12.67 -17.50
CA TRP A 81 -7.58 -12.52 -18.95
C TRP A 81 -7.10 -13.80 -19.60
N LYS A 82 -7.56 -14.08 -20.79
CA LYS A 82 -7.07 -15.18 -21.62
C LYS A 82 -6.71 -14.71 -23.01
N SER A 83 -5.73 -15.38 -23.60
CA SER A 83 -5.36 -15.20 -24.99
C SER A 83 -6.11 -16.21 -25.86
N VAL A 84 -6.70 -15.74 -26.92
CA VAL A 84 -7.43 -16.56 -27.89
C VAL A 84 -6.95 -16.23 -29.31
N PRO A 85 -7.07 -17.17 -30.27
CA PRO A 85 -6.76 -16.87 -31.66
C PRO A 85 -7.76 -15.84 -32.21
N ALA A 86 -7.27 -14.86 -32.96
CA ALA A 86 -8.08 -13.84 -33.60
C ALA A 86 -8.96 -14.38 -34.73
N THR A 87 -8.46 -15.41 -35.42
CA THR A 87 -9.15 -16.09 -36.54
C THR A 87 -9.02 -17.61 -36.38
N LYS A 88 -9.85 -18.37 -37.12
CA LYS A 88 -9.79 -19.83 -37.10
C LYS A 88 -8.49 -20.40 -37.63
N ASP A 89 -7.79 -19.68 -38.48
CA ASP A 89 -6.51 -20.07 -39.10
C ASP A 89 -5.29 -19.66 -38.29
N CYS A 90 -5.50 -19.01 -37.13
CA CYS A 90 -4.42 -18.57 -36.25
C CYS A 90 -3.86 -19.73 -35.45
N ASP A 91 -2.57 -20.03 -35.66
CA ASP A 91 -1.78 -20.91 -34.81
C ASP A 91 -0.99 -20.09 -33.80
N MET A 92 -1.46 -20.04 -32.57
CA MET A 92 -0.86 -19.24 -31.49
C MET A 92 0.55 -19.68 -31.12
N GLU A 93 0.97 -20.91 -31.48
CA GLU A 93 2.32 -21.40 -31.23
C GLU A 93 3.31 -20.90 -32.28
N LYS A 94 2.85 -20.78 -33.52
CA LYS A 94 3.68 -20.38 -34.67
C LYS A 94 3.63 -18.87 -34.93
N ASP A 95 2.46 -18.27 -34.80
CA ASP A 95 2.23 -16.88 -35.09
C ASP A 95 1.72 -16.14 -33.84
N LYS A 96 2.61 -15.45 -33.15
CA LYS A 96 2.29 -14.68 -31.97
C LYS A 96 1.49 -13.39 -32.25
N GLY A 97 1.44 -12.94 -33.50
CA GLY A 97 0.76 -11.71 -33.89
C GLY A 97 -0.75 -11.86 -34.04
N CYS A 98 -1.26 -13.07 -34.12
CA CYS A 98 -2.70 -13.30 -34.30
C CYS A 98 -3.47 -13.60 -33.03
N LYS A 99 -2.87 -13.38 -31.85
CA LYS A 99 -3.52 -13.50 -30.55
C LYS A 99 -4.29 -12.25 -30.22
N ILE A 100 -5.46 -12.41 -29.61
CA ILE A 100 -6.18 -11.35 -28.93
C ILE A 100 -6.41 -11.70 -27.48
N THR A 101 -6.41 -10.70 -26.63
CA THR A 101 -6.68 -10.86 -25.21
C THR A 101 -8.14 -10.54 -24.92
N LYS A 102 -8.83 -11.45 -24.27
CA LYS A 102 -10.23 -11.29 -23.85
C LYS A 102 -10.37 -11.51 -22.35
N PRO A 103 -11.38 -10.90 -21.71
CA PRO A 103 -11.74 -11.26 -20.35
C PRO A 103 -12.07 -12.75 -20.24
N ASP A 104 -11.55 -13.40 -19.22
CA ASP A 104 -11.82 -14.81 -18.92
C ASP A 104 -12.79 -14.95 -17.76
N LYS A 105 -12.44 -14.37 -16.61
CA LYS A 105 -13.28 -14.33 -15.42
C LYS A 105 -13.64 -12.90 -15.07
N ILE A 106 -14.93 -12.66 -14.90
CA ILE A 106 -15.47 -11.41 -14.39
C ILE A 106 -15.90 -11.68 -12.96
N GLY A 107 -15.48 -10.85 -12.03
CA GLY A 107 -15.85 -10.89 -10.63
C GLY A 107 -16.36 -9.55 -10.16
N GLU A 108 -16.32 -9.36 -8.86
CA GLU A 108 -16.80 -8.16 -8.20
C GLU A 108 -15.63 -7.49 -7.45
N GLU A 109 -15.58 -6.19 -7.50
CA GLU A 109 -14.74 -5.37 -6.62
C GLU A 109 -15.65 -4.69 -5.60
N LYS A 110 -15.43 -4.98 -4.32
CA LYS A 110 -16.12 -4.34 -3.21
C LYS A 110 -15.28 -3.19 -2.68
N ILE A 111 -15.92 -2.05 -2.50
CA ILE A 111 -15.28 -0.82 -2.04
C ILE A 111 -15.93 -0.42 -0.74
N TYR A 112 -15.14 -0.26 0.32
CA TYR A 112 -15.59 0.13 1.63
C TYR A 112 -15.03 1.48 2.01
N LEU A 113 -15.89 2.38 2.47
CA LEU A 113 -15.50 3.61 3.15
C LEU A 113 -15.58 3.37 4.65
N LEU A 114 -14.45 3.44 5.34
CA LEU A 114 -14.33 3.19 6.77
C LEU A 114 -14.10 4.48 7.54
N GLU A 115 -14.63 4.53 8.76
CA GLU A 115 -14.43 5.63 9.74
C GLU A 115 -13.96 5.04 11.07
N LYS A 116 -13.00 5.72 11.72
CA LYS A 116 -12.50 5.38 13.05
C LYS A 116 -12.36 6.59 13.93
#